data_6f8b6f0ca50289007e6fc39bff857193
#
_entry.id   6f8b6f0ca50289007e6fc39bff857193
#
_cell.length_a   1.000
_cell.length_b   1.000
_cell.length_c   1.000
_cell.angle_alpha   90.00
_cell.angle_beta   90.00
_cell.angle_gamma   90.00
#
_symmetry.space_group_name_H-M   'P 1'
#
loop_
_entity.id
_entity.type
_entity.pdbx_description
1 polymer ?
#
loop_
_entity_poly.entity_id
_entity_poly.type
_entity_poly.pdbx_seq_one_letter_code
_entity_poly.pdbx_strand_id
1 'polypeptide(L)'
;MMKSKIKWVLLSLQVLYIPISYSADSLDEIINSHQQEYEQLALKIWDLAEVGYQEYKSSDLLQQSLKNKGFRIETLPYMPTAFVAEYGKGSPVIAILGEFDALPGVSQSTSPFKEKYKNNIAGHACGHHLFGAGSAWSAVTIK
;
A
#
# COMPACT_ATOMS: atom_id res chain seq x y z
N MET A 1 78.33 17.05 28.17
CA MET A 1 76.93 17.61 28.13
C MET A 1 76.29 17.18 26.82
N MET A 2 75.55 16.05 26.82
CA MET A 2 74.93 15.48 25.63
C MET A 2 73.42 15.91 25.64
N LYS A 3 73.01 16.76 24.71
CA LYS A 3 71.59 17.16 24.55
C LYS A 3 70.88 16.12 23.67
N SER A 4 70.01 15.32 24.29
CA SER A 4 69.10 14.43 23.63
C SER A 4 68.00 15.25 22.93
N LYS A 5 67.89 15.10 21.60
CA LYS A 5 66.74 15.67 20.83
C LYS A 5 65.64 14.60 20.71
N ILE A 6 64.58 14.78 21.49
CA ILE A 6 63.36 13.96 21.36
C ILE A 6 62.62 14.44 20.11
N LYS A 7 62.53 13.57 19.13
CA LYS A 7 61.69 13.79 17.92
C LYS A 7 60.26 13.32 18.23
N TRP A 8 59.34 14.25 18.29
CA TRP A 8 57.91 13.97 18.37
C TRP A 8 57.44 13.47 16.96
N VAL A 9 57.02 12.21 16.85
CA VAL A 9 56.32 11.70 15.67
C VAL A 9 54.82 11.89 15.90
N LEU A 10 54.23 12.88 15.24
CA LEU A 10 52.78 13.08 15.19
C LEU A 10 52.19 12.01 14.24
N LEU A 11 51.58 10.98 14.81
CA LEU A 11 50.80 10.00 14.05
C LEU A 11 49.44 10.63 13.77
N SER A 12 49.23 11.13 12.56
CA SER A 12 47.88 11.62 12.11
C SER A 12 46.99 10.43 11.83
N LEU A 13 46.02 10.22 12.70
CA LEU A 13 44.94 9.24 12.49
C LEU A 13 43.97 9.81 11.42
N GLN A 14 44.15 9.40 10.17
CA GLN A 14 43.16 9.73 9.13
C GLN A 14 41.97 8.81 9.31
N VAL A 15 40.88 9.35 9.87
CA VAL A 15 39.58 8.68 9.87
C VAL A 15 39.04 8.75 8.46
N LEU A 16 39.06 7.61 7.75
CA LEU A 16 38.35 7.47 6.48
C LEU A 16 36.84 7.60 6.73
N TYR A 17 36.29 8.75 6.42
CA TYR A 17 34.86 8.96 6.38
C TYR A 17 34.35 8.28 5.10
N ILE A 18 33.86 7.04 5.21
CA ILE A 18 33.13 6.38 4.13
C ILE A 18 31.69 6.92 4.19
N PRO A 19 31.25 7.74 3.24
CA PRO A 19 29.85 8.13 3.19
C PRO A 19 29.05 6.86 2.88
N ILE A 20 28.25 6.39 3.84
CA ILE A 20 27.22 5.39 3.58
C ILE A 20 26.15 6.12 2.78
N SER A 21 26.22 6.00 1.47
CA SER A 21 25.13 6.42 0.58
C SER A 21 23.94 5.49 0.84
N TYR A 22 23.01 5.91 1.65
CA TYR A 22 21.69 5.29 1.71
C TYR A 22 21.01 5.67 0.39
N SER A 23 21.03 4.76 -0.58
CA SER A 23 20.15 4.86 -1.73
C SER A 23 18.76 4.52 -1.20
N ALA A 24 17.92 5.52 -0.97
CA ALA A 24 16.49 5.28 -0.86
C ALA A 24 16.03 4.78 -2.23
N ASP A 25 15.31 3.68 -2.25
CA ASP A 25 14.69 3.19 -3.48
C ASP A 25 13.89 4.33 -4.11
N SER A 26 13.96 4.44 -5.43
CA SER A 26 13.16 5.45 -6.13
C SER A 26 11.68 5.14 -5.92
N LEU A 27 10.83 6.17 -5.92
CA LEU A 27 9.37 6.00 -5.79
C LEU A 27 8.84 4.99 -6.82
N ASP A 28 9.39 5.00 -8.04
CA ASP A 28 9.03 4.08 -9.11
C ASP A 28 9.42 2.63 -8.78
N GLU A 29 10.57 2.38 -8.13
CA GLU A 29 10.96 1.05 -7.69
C GLU A 29 10.02 0.51 -6.62
N ILE A 30 9.64 1.33 -5.65
CA ILE A 30 8.68 0.97 -4.60
C ILE A 30 7.31 0.65 -5.22
N ILE A 31 6.82 1.50 -6.11
CA ILE A 31 5.55 1.29 -6.83
C ILE A 31 5.60 -0.03 -7.59
N ASN A 32 6.62 -0.26 -8.41
CA ASN A 32 6.74 -1.45 -9.25
C ASN A 32 6.89 -2.74 -8.42
N SER A 33 7.54 -2.69 -7.26
CA SER A 33 7.73 -3.86 -6.39
C SER A 33 6.42 -4.45 -5.86
N HIS A 34 5.35 -3.67 -5.80
CA HIS A 34 4.03 -4.08 -5.32
C HIS A 34 2.97 -4.22 -6.41
N GLN A 35 3.29 -3.88 -7.66
CA GLN A 35 2.33 -3.82 -8.76
C GLN A 35 1.51 -5.09 -8.89
N GLN A 36 2.15 -6.24 -9.02
CA GLN A 36 1.46 -7.52 -9.22
C GLN A 36 0.53 -7.87 -8.06
N GLU A 37 0.92 -7.59 -6.81
CA GLU A 37 0.10 -7.85 -5.62
C GLU A 37 -1.22 -7.08 -5.69
N TYR A 38 -1.15 -5.78 -6.01
CA TYR A 38 -2.33 -4.91 -6.03
C TYR A 38 -3.19 -5.07 -7.28
N GLU A 39 -2.62 -5.42 -8.42
CA GLU A 39 -3.39 -5.86 -9.59
C GLU A 39 -4.22 -7.10 -9.27
N GLN A 40 -3.65 -8.10 -8.64
CA GLN A 40 -4.36 -9.31 -8.23
C GLN A 40 -5.41 -9.02 -7.13
N LEU A 41 -5.15 -8.11 -6.22
CA LEU A 41 -6.10 -7.68 -5.22
C LEU A 41 -7.32 -7.00 -5.87
N ALA A 42 -7.10 -6.08 -6.81
CA ALA A 42 -8.15 -5.42 -7.57
C ALA A 42 -9.02 -6.44 -8.36
N LEU A 43 -8.39 -7.40 -9.03
CA LEU A 43 -9.09 -8.44 -9.77
C LEU A 43 -9.93 -9.36 -8.87
N LYS A 44 -9.46 -9.67 -7.66
CA LYS A 44 -10.23 -10.44 -6.68
C LYS A 44 -11.47 -9.67 -6.21
N ILE A 45 -11.34 -8.38 -5.91
CA ILE A 45 -12.45 -7.52 -5.52
C ILE A 45 -13.44 -7.41 -6.68
N TRP A 46 -12.96 -7.25 -7.92
CA TRP A 46 -13.80 -7.24 -9.11
C TRP A 46 -14.59 -8.54 -9.29
N ASP A 47 -13.99 -9.70 -9.04
CA ASP A 47 -14.66 -11.00 -9.14
C ASP A 47 -15.73 -11.20 -8.06
N LEU A 48 -15.51 -10.67 -6.86
CA LEU A 48 -16.48 -10.72 -5.76
C LEU A 48 -17.71 -9.88 -6.03
N ALA A 49 -17.56 -8.70 -6.60
CA ALA A 49 -18.61 -7.74 -6.94
C ALA A 49 -19.65 -7.56 -5.81
N GLU A 50 -19.18 -7.38 -4.57
CA GLU A 50 -20.00 -7.18 -3.38
C GLU A 50 -20.55 -5.76 -3.36
N VAL A 51 -21.86 -5.61 -3.13
CA VAL A 51 -22.51 -4.30 -3.10
C VAL A 51 -22.33 -3.62 -1.75
N GLY A 52 -22.58 -2.31 -1.70
CA GLY A 52 -22.43 -1.47 -0.51
C GLY A 52 -23.05 -2.07 0.75
N TYR A 53 -22.35 -1.98 1.87
CA TYR A 53 -22.62 -2.60 3.17
C TYR A 53 -22.60 -4.14 3.21
N GLN A 54 -22.21 -4.79 2.12
CA GLN A 54 -22.08 -6.25 2.01
C GLN A 54 -20.69 -6.69 1.55
N GLU A 55 -19.73 -5.78 1.51
CA GLU A 55 -18.37 -5.97 1.01
C GLU A 55 -17.46 -6.71 2.00
N TYR A 56 -17.99 -7.74 2.66
CA TYR A 56 -17.26 -8.43 3.75
C TYR A 56 -15.95 -9.06 3.30
N LYS A 57 -15.96 -9.73 2.14
CA LYS A 57 -14.75 -10.39 1.61
C LYS A 57 -13.78 -9.39 0.99
N SER A 58 -14.29 -8.41 0.28
CA SER A 58 -13.49 -7.32 -0.30
C SER A 58 -12.79 -6.50 0.79
N SER A 59 -13.53 -6.16 1.85
CA SER A 59 -12.99 -5.50 3.03
C SER A 59 -11.90 -6.34 3.71
N ASP A 60 -12.14 -7.64 3.92
CA ASP A 60 -11.16 -8.53 4.53
C ASP A 60 -9.88 -8.63 3.69
N LEU A 61 -9.98 -8.76 2.37
CA LEU A 61 -8.83 -8.78 1.47
C LEU A 61 -7.97 -7.52 1.61
N LEU A 62 -8.57 -6.33 1.63
CA LEU A 62 -7.87 -5.05 1.80
C LEU A 62 -7.24 -4.94 3.19
N GLN A 63 -7.99 -5.28 4.25
CA GLN A 63 -7.50 -5.28 5.62
C GLN A 63 -6.30 -6.22 5.79
N GLN A 64 -6.36 -7.45 5.26
CA GLN A 64 -5.27 -8.41 5.33
C GLN A 64 -4.03 -7.91 4.58
N SER A 65 -4.20 -7.35 3.37
CA SER A 65 -3.09 -6.76 2.62
C SER A 65 -2.38 -5.67 3.43
N LEU A 66 -3.12 -4.70 3.97
CA LEU A 66 -2.56 -3.60 4.76
C LEU A 66 -1.96 -4.08 6.08
N LYS A 67 -2.59 -5.03 6.77
CA LYS A 67 -2.08 -5.64 8.01
C LYS A 67 -0.74 -6.33 7.77
N ASN A 68 -0.59 -7.07 6.67
CA ASN A 68 0.66 -7.72 6.29
C ASN A 68 1.80 -6.71 5.98
N LYS A 69 1.43 -5.48 5.64
CA LYS A 69 2.37 -4.35 5.46
C LYS A 69 2.59 -3.56 6.75
N GLY A 70 2.08 -4.02 7.90
CA GLY A 70 2.32 -3.43 9.21
C GLY A 70 1.36 -2.31 9.61
N PHE A 71 0.25 -2.13 8.91
CA PHE A 71 -0.80 -1.19 9.31
C PHE A 71 -1.61 -1.75 10.47
N ARG A 72 -2.00 -0.89 11.39
CA ARG A 72 -2.99 -1.18 12.43
C ARG A 72 -4.38 -0.98 11.84
N ILE A 73 -5.24 -1.99 11.95
CA ILE A 73 -6.60 -1.95 11.42
C ILE A 73 -7.58 -1.69 12.56
N GLU A 74 -8.53 -0.79 12.32
CA GLU A 74 -9.66 -0.48 13.17
C GLU A 74 -10.95 -0.54 12.36
N THR A 75 -11.91 -1.35 12.81
CA THR A 75 -13.23 -1.49 12.20
C THR A 75 -14.23 -0.55 12.86
N LEU A 76 -15.25 -0.13 12.11
CA LEU A 76 -16.25 0.82 12.60
C LEU A 76 -17.50 0.10 13.09
N PRO A 77 -18.01 0.37 14.32
CA PRO A 77 -19.11 -0.41 14.91
C PRO A 77 -20.42 -0.39 14.10
N TYR A 78 -20.68 0.70 13.40
CA TYR A 78 -21.94 0.90 12.65
C TYR A 78 -21.75 0.73 11.13
N MET A 79 -20.55 0.43 10.67
CA MET A 79 -20.21 0.21 9.27
C MET A 79 -19.28 -1.01 9.19
N PRO A 80 -19.82 -2.25 9.28
CA PRO A 80 -19.02 -3.45 9.51
C PRO A 80 -18.04 -3.79 8.37
N THR A 81 -18.25 -3.26 7.18
CA THR A 81 -17.35 -3.44 6.03
C THR A 81 -16.35 -2.29 5.89
N ALA A 82 -16.56 -1.17 6.58
CA ALA A 82 -15.63 -0.04 6.59
C ALA A 82 -14.53 -0.23 7.66
N PHE A 83 -13.34 0.29 7.38
CA PHE A 83 -12.22 0.24 8.30
C PHE A 83 -11.28 1.44 8.13
N VAL A 84 -10.49 1.69 9.14
CA VAL A 84 -9.36 2.61 9.10
C VAL A 84 -8.07 1.79 9.24
N ALA A 85 -7.09 2.09 8.40
CA ALA A 85 -5.76 1.52 8.49
C ALA A 85 -4.74 2.61 8.80
N GLU A 86 -3.97 2.46 9.87
CA GLU A 86 -3.01 3.46 10.30
C GLU A 86 -1.60 2.92 10.34
N TYR A 87 -0.64 3.74 9.91
CA TYR A 87 0.79 3.47 10.00
C TYR A 87 1.55 4.70 10.51
N GLY A 88 2.58 4.46 11.30
CA GLY A 88 3.41 5.54 11.86
C GLY A 88 2.78 6.27 13.03
N LYS A 89 3.39 7.40 13.39
CA LYS A 89 2.96 8.30 14.48
C LYS A 89 3.45 9.70 14.18
N GLY A 90 2.75 10.69 14.71
CA GLY A 90 3.17 12.10 14.66
C GLY A 90 2.34 12.93 13.68
N SER A 91 2.94 13.99 13.17
CA SER A 91 2.30 15.01 12.35
C SER A 91 3.25 15.46 11.23
N PRO A 92 2.76 15.77 10.03
CA PRO A 92 1.34 15.78 9.64
C PRO A 92 0.75 14.37 9.49
N VAL A 93 -0.57 14.25 9.60
CA VAL A 93 -1.31 13.04 9.26
C VAL A 93 -1.81 13.17 7.82
N ILE A 94 -1.47 12.19 6.98
CA ILE A 94 -1.93 12.11 5.59
C ILE A 94 -3.02 11.05 5.53
N ALA A 95 -4.21 11.39 5.02
CA ALA A 95 -5.31 10.48 4.83
C ALA A 95 -5.52 10.18 3.35
N ILE A 96 -5.68 8.89 3.02
CA ILE A 96 -6.05 8.41 1.69
C ILE A 96 -7.40 7.72 1.81
N LEU A 97 -8.37 8.15 1.00
CA LEU A 97 -9.70 7.54 0.93
C LEU A 97 -9.73 6.48 -0.16
N GLY A 98 -10.46 5.39 0.06
CA GLY A 98 -10.73 4.36 -0.94
C GLY A 98 -12.15 3.83 -0.80
N GLU A 99 -12.73 3.41 -1.91
CA GLU A 99 -14.02 2.73 -1.99
C GLU A 99 -13.82 1.40 -2.72
N PHE A 100 -14.65 0.39 -2.42
CA PHE A 100 -14.47 -0.95 -3.00
C PHE A 100 -15.80 -1.71 -3.19
N ASP A 101 -16.93 -1.03 -3.10
CA ASP A 101 -18.25 -1.58 -3.37
C ASP A 101 -18.53 -1.72 -4.88
N ALA A 102 -19.35 -2.70 -5.23
CA ALA A 102 -19.91 -2.89 -6.56
C ALA A 102 -21.31 -2.25 -6.65
N LEU A 103 -21.74 -1.95 -7.87
CA LEU A 103 -23.07 -1.44 -8.15
C LEU A 103 -24.04 -2.57 -8.52
N PRO A 104 -25.28 -2.58 -7.99
CA PRO A 104 -26.28 -3.56 -8.36
C PRO A 104 -26.73 -3.38 -9.81
N GLY A 105 -27.02 -4.48 -10.50
CA GLY A 105 -27.63 -4.49 -11.83
C GLY A 105 -26.67 -4.25 -13.01
N VAL A 106 -25.39 -4.03 -12.77
CA VAL A 106 -24.41 -3.66 -13.83
C VAL A 106 -23.29 -4.68 -14.01
N SER A 107 -23.64 -5.97 -13.86
CA SER A 107 -22.68 -7.04 -14.14
C SER A 107 -22.22 -6.99 -15.61
N GLN A 108 -20.89 -7.01 -15.81
CA GLN A 108 -20.26 -6.98 -17.12
C GLN A 108 -19.01 -7.83 -17.12
N SER A 109 -18.84 -8.64 -18.18
CA SER A 109 -17.62 -9.39 -18.42
C SER A 109 -16.50 -8.50 -18.98
N THR A 110 -15.36 -9.08 -19.32
CA THR A 110 -14.27 -8.40 -20.05
C THR A 110 -14.56 -8.24 -21.54
N SER A 111 -15.72 -8.68 -22.01
CA SER A 111 -16.17 -8.54 -23.41
C SER A 111 -16.44 -7.05 -23.73
N PRO A 112 -16.11 -6.59 -24.96
CA PRO A 112 -16.47 -5.24 -25.39
C PRO A 112 -17.98 -5.09 -25.69
N PHE A 113 -18.74 -6.18 -25.64
CA PHE A 113 -20.19 -6.19 -25.81
C PHE A 113 -20.90 -6.37 -24.48
N LYS A 114 -22.19 -6.02 -24.41
CA LYS A 114 -23.02 -6.25 -23.22
C LYS A 114 -23.11 -7.76 -22.92
N GLU A 115 -22.40 -8.19 -21.91
CA GLU A 115 -22.33 -9.58 -21.50
C GLU A 115 -22.20 -9.69 -19.99
N LYS A 116 -23.13 -10.40 -19.38
CA LYS A 116 -23.14 -10.60 -17.93
C LYS A 116 -21.94 -11.49 -17.51
N TYR A 117 -21.25 -11.09 -16.44
CA TYR A 117 -20.16 -11.88 -15.90
C TYR A 117 -20.66 -12.93 -14.92
N LYS A 118 -20.47 -14.22 -15.27
CA LYS A 118 -20.93 -15.35 -14.47
C LYS A 118 -22.42 -15.20 -14.11
N ASN A 119 -22.78 -15.50 -12.87
CA ASN A 119 -24.12 -15.30 -12.32
C ASN A 119 -24.25 -14.02 -11.49
N ASN A 120 -23.26 -13.14 -11.53
CA ASN A 120 -23.28 -11.90 -10.79
C ASN A 120 -24.38 -10.98 -11.32
N ILE A 121 -25.06 -10.29 -10.39
CA ILE A 121 -26.01 -9.21 -10.70
C ILE A 121 -25.30 -7.87 -10.62
N ALA A 122 -24.37 -7.74 -9.67
CA ALA A 122 -23.59 -6.54 -9.45
C ALA A 122 -22.29 -6.53 -10.26
N GLY A 123 -21.67 -5.37 -10.41
CA GLY A 123 -20.40 -5.20 -11.07
C GLY A 123 -19.76 -3.85 -10.79
N HIS A 124 -18.47 -3.73 -11.07
CA HIS A 124 -17.68 -2.54 -10.76
C HIS A 124 -17.67 -1.51 -11.90
N ALA A 125 -18.84 -1.01 -12.28
CA ALA A 125 -18.96 -0.01 -13.36
C ALA A 125 -18.31 1.35 -13.00
N CYS A 126 -18.18 1.69 -11.71
CA CYS A 126 -17.47 2.88 -11.24
C CYS A 126 -15.96 2.64 -11.03
N GLY A 127 -15.48 1.39 -11.14
CA GLY A 127 -14.07 1.08 -10.93
C GLY A 127 -13.60 1.05 -9.48
N HIS A 128 -14.51 0.91 -8.49
CA HIS A 128 -14.15 0.94 -7.06
C HIS A 128 -13.18 -0.17 -6.65
N HIS A 129 -13.17 -1.31 -7.34
CA HIS A 129 -12.15 -2.35 -7.16
C HIS A 129 -10.72 -1.84 -7.41
N LEU A 130 -10.54 -0.96 -8.43
CA LEU A 130 -9.27 -0.29 -8.69
C LEU A 130 -9.00 0.82 -7.68
N PHE A 131 -10.04 1.56 -7.30
CA PHE A 131 -9.92 2.67 -6.36
C PHE A 131 -9.51 2.16 -4.96
N GLY A 132 -10.15 1.13 -4.44
CA GLY A 132 -9.81 0.53 -3.15
C GLY A 132 -8.38 -0.06 -3.14
N ALA A 133 -8.04 -0.86 -4.15
CA ALA A 133 -6.70 -1.44 -4.28
C ALA A 133 -5.62 -0.37 -4.49
N GLY A 134 -5.87 0.62 -5.35
CA GLY A 134 -4.94 1.71 -5.62
C GLY A 134 -4.71 2.62 -4.41
N SER A 135 -5.75 2.90 -3.62
CA SER A 135 -5.64 3.65 -2.36
C SER A 135 -4.79 2.91 -1.32
N ALA A 136 -5.01 1.59 -1.18
CA ALA A 136 -4.18 0.75 -0.31
C ALA A 136 -2.72 0.72 -0.78
N TRP A 137 -2.49 0.59 -2.09
CA TRP A 137 -1.15 0.64 -2.68
C TRP A 137 -0.47 1.99 -2.44
N SER A 138 -1.17 3.08 -2.66
CA SER A 138 -0.66 4.43 -2.38
C SER A 138 -0.25 4.59 -0.92
N ALA A 139 -1.06 4.11 0.02
CA ALA A 139 -0.74 4.15 1.44
C ALA A 139 0.53 3.34 1.78
N VAL A 140 0.72 2.18 1.16
CA VAL A 140 1.93 1.34 1.35
C VAL A 140 3.15 1.99 0.72
N THR A 141 3.00 2.69 -0.38
CA THR A 141 4.11 3.35 -1.09
C THR A 141 4.69 4.53 -0.30
N ILE A 142 3.85 5.26 0.45
CA ILE A 142 4.28 6.47 1.18
C ILE A 142 4.61 6.24 2.65
N LYS A 143 4.46 5.02 3.17
CA LYS A 143 4.79 4.71 4.57
C LYS A 143 6.30 4.67 4.78
#